data_f6b752d0f6d8f7e1c9f0e4ce1d0bf201
#
_entry.id   f6b752d0f6d8f7e1c9f0e4ce1d0bf201
#
_cell.length_a   1.000
_cell.length_b   1.000
_cell.length_c   1.000
_cell.angle_alpha   90.00
_cell.angle_beta   90.00
_cell.angle_gamma   90.00
#
_symmetry.space_group_name_H-M   'P 1'
#
loop_
_entity.id
_entity.type
_entity.pdbx_description
1 polymer ?
#
loop_
_entity_poly.entity_id
_entity_poly.type
_entity_poly.pdbx_seq_one_letter_code
_entity_poly.pdbx_strand_id
1 'polypeptide(L)'
;MRVVTIVITLLLIVSFGMLRLGDWLTPADPLPEHIDLIVTFASEQYRVNYSRELMLKYPDAHWFLSDYKNGYSRLLEKNRFDMKRVSVVDTCTSTLAEVRAAAGWIADSIPPEQIPASGSRRPYTIGLISSPYHMRRIDFMAHRYLNSPDLRYVLLPVPLGKYRWEKKTFRYWWRNEFITSITISEFVKIGYFLLTGYL
;
A
#
# COMPACT_ATOMS: atom_id res chain seq x y z
N MET A 1 -36.73 -28.11 5.82
CA MET A 1 -36.73 -26.66 6.06
C MET A 1 -35.41 -26.14 6.57
N ARG A 2 -34.79 -26.60 7.67
CA ARG A 2 -33.55 -26.06 8.24
C ARG A 2 -32.35 -26.02 7.27
N VAL A 3 -32.11 -27.09 6.49
CA VAL A 3 -30.99 -27.15 5.52
C VAL A 3 -31.15 -26.12 4.42
N VAL A 4 -32.36 -25.97 3.87
CA VAL A 4 -32.63 -24.97 2.81
C VAL A 4 -32.39 -23.55 3.33
N THR A 5 -32.83 -23.26 4.56
CA THR A 5 -32.59 -21.95 5.19
C THR A 5 -31.10 -21.67 5.35
N ILE A 6 -30.31 -22.65 5.82
CA ILE A 6 -28.85 -22.51 5.98
C ILE A 6 -28.20 -22.22 4.62
N VAL A 7 -28.55 -22.98 3.58
CA VAL A 7 -27.99 -22.79 2.23
C VAL A 7 -28.30 -21.41 1.68
N ILE A 8 -29.56 -20.96 1.80
CA ILE A 8 -29.95 -19.61 1.34
C ILE A 8 -29.18 -18.54 2.11
N THR A 9 -29.06 -18.68 3.44
CA THR A 9 -28.33 -17.72 4.26
C THR A 9 -26.86 -17.65 3.84
N LEU A 10 -26.19 -18.78 3.63
CA LEU A 10 -24.81 -18.84 3.15
C LEU A 10 -24.65 -18.19 1.77
N LEU A 11 -25.55 -18.45 0.84
CA LEU A 11 -25.54 -17.81 -0.49
C LEU A 11 -25.69 -16.30 -0.40
N LEU A 12 -26.57 -15.81 0.47
CA LEU A 12 -26.73 -14.37 0.69
C LEU A 12 -25.48 -13.73 1.29
N ILE A 13 -24.84 -14.38 2.28
CA ILE A 13 -23.58 -13.88 2.88
C ILE A 13 -22.47 -13.82 1.84
N VAL A 14 -22.29 -14.90 1.04
CA VAL A 14 -21.28 -14.95 -0.02
C VAL A 14 -21.55 -13.89 -1.07
N SER A 15 -22.80 -13.76 -1.53
CA SER A 15 -23.19 -12.75 -2.52
C SER A 15 -22.94 -11.33 -1.99
N PHE A 16 -23.29 -11.03 -0.75
CA PHE A 16 -23.02 -9.74 -0.13
C PHE A 16 -21.52 -9.47 -0.01
N GLY A 17 -20.74 -10.46 0.42
CA GLY A 17 -19.27 -10.36 0.49
C GLY A 17 -18.65 -10.08 -0.89
N MET A 18 -19.09 -10.78 -1.93
CA MET A 18 -18.67 -10.54 -3.30
C MET A 18 -19.00 -9.12 -3.77
N LEU A 19 -20.19 -8.62 -3.48
CA LEU A 19 -20.59 -7.25 -3.84
C LEU A 19 -19.73 -6.18 -3.15
N ARG A 20 -19.16 -6.47 -1.97
CA ARG A 20 -18.31 -5.54 -1.21
C ARG A 20 -16.81 -5.70 -1.47
N LEU A 21 -16.43 -6.70 -2.25
CA LEU A 21 -15.02 -7.06 -2.46
C LEU A 21 -14.18 -5.89 -2.99
N GLY A 22 -14.69 -5.12 -3.94
CA GLY A 22 -13.97 -3.97 -4.48
C GLY A 22 -13.73 -2.86 -3.45
N ASP A 23 -14.75 -2.52 -2.65
CA ASP A 23 -14.61 -1.54 -1.55
C ASP A 23 -13.60 -2.06 -0.49
N TRP A 24 -13.63 -3.35 -0.18
CA TRP A 24 -12.74 -3.99 0.78
C TRP A 24 -11.27 -3.97 0.32
N LEU A 25 -11.01 -4.09 -0.98
CA LEU A 25 -9.65 -4.06 -1.55
C LEU A 25 -8.99 -2.68 -1.49
N THR A 26 -9.77 -1.61 -1.34
CA THR A 26 -9.28 -0.23 -1.44
C THR A 26 -9.29 0.53 -0.09
N PRO A 27 -8.68 -0.01 0.98
CA PRO A 27 -8.58 0.73 2.24
C PRO A 27 -7.73 1.98 2.04
N ALA A 28 -8.11 3.04 2.76
CA ALA A 28 -7.39 4.30 2.76
C ALA A 28 -7.51 4.95 4.14
N ASP A 29 -6.40 5.43 4.66
CA ASP A 29 -6.37 6.22 5.88
C ASP A 29 -6.41 7.72 5.54
N PRO A 30 -6.87 8.56 6.47
CA PRO A 30 -6.72 10.00 6.33
C PRO A 30 -5.24 10.37 6.35
N LEU A 31 -4.90 11.45 5.62
CA LEU A 31 -3.54 12.00 5.66
C LEU A 31 -3.19 12.41 7.10
N PRO A 32 -2.11 11.87 7.68
CA PRO A 32 -1.70 12.21 9.02
C PRO A 32 -1.10 13.64 9.06
N GLU A 33 -0.99 14.20 10.26
CA GLU A 33 -0.33 15.51 10.45
C GLU A 33 1.16 15.44 10.12
N HIS A 34 1.79 14.29 10.33
CA HIS A 34 3.20 14.07 10.11
C HIS A 34 3.48 12.68 9.51
N ILE A 35 4.48 12.63 8.62
CA ILE A 35 5.06 11.39 8.06
C ILE A 35 6.57 11.50 8.20
N ASP A 36 7.18 10.44 8.75
CA ASP A 36 8.64 10.33 8.87
C ASP A 36 9.25 9.62 7.65
N LEU A 37 8.53 8.64 7.10
CA LEU A 37 8.96 7.84 5.95
C LEU A 37 7.82 7.65 4.96
N ILE A 38 8.07 7.94 3.70
CA ILE A 38 7.20 7.60 2.57
C ILE A 38 7.77 6.36 1.90
N VAL A 39 7.01 5.27 1.84
CA VAL A 39 7.36 4.04 1.13
C VAL A 39 6.51 3.93 -0.13
N THR A 40 7.16 3.91 -1.30
CA THR A 40 6.47 3.79 -2.59
C THR A 40 6.78 2.46 -3.25
N PHE A 41 5.74 1.70 -3.51
CA PHE A 41 5.79 0.46 -4.27
C PHE A 41 5.66 0.82 -5.76
N ALA A 42 6.79 1.12 -6.41
CA ALA A 42 6.81 1.80 -7.71
C ALA A 42 6.72 0.82 -8.88
N SER A 43 5.51 0.59 -9.38
CA SER A 43 5.27 -0.05 -10.67
C SER A 43 4.47 0.83 -11.63
N GLU A 44 4.06 2.03 -11.18
CA GLU A 44 3.24 2.97 -11.95
C GLU A 44 3.66 4.42 -11.69
N GLN A 45 3.68 5.22 -12.76
CA GLN A 45 4.03 6.65 -12.70
C GLN A 45 3.14 7.44 -11.73
N TYR A 46 1.87 7.08 -11.60
CA TYR A 46 0.94 7.76 -10.68
C TYR A 46 1.39 7.67 -9.22
N ARG A 47 1.98 6.54 -8.80
CA ARG A 47 2.47 6.34 -7.43
C ARG A 47 3.65 7.25 -7.14
N VAL A 48 4.62 7.33 -8.07
CA VAL A 48 5.80 8.19 -7.95
C VAL A 48 5.41 9.66 -7.94
N ASN A 49 4.49 10.08 -8.82
CA ASN A 49 4.00 11.45 -8.84
C ASN A 49 3.30 11.85 -7.53
N TYR A 50 2.48 10.95 -6.99
CA TYR A 50 1.79 11.20 -5.73
C TYR A 50 2.78 11.25 -4.55
N SER A 51 3.78 10.38 -4.54
CA SER A 51 4.84 10.42 -3.53
C SER A 51 5.63 11.73 -3.58
N ARG A 52 5.91 12.25 -4.77
CA ARG A 52 6.50 13.60 -4.93
C ARG A 52 5.64 14.70 -4.29
N GLU A 53 4.33 14.67 -4.51
CA GLU A 53 3.39 15.62 -3.89
C GLU A 53 3.46 15.52 -2.36
N LEU A 54 3.53 14.30 -1.82
CA LEU A 54 3.67 14.08 -0.39
C LEU A 54 5.03 14.55 0.16
N MET A 55 6.12 14.34 -0.57
CA MET A 55 7.45 14.84 -0.20
C MET A 55 7.50 16.39 -0.10
N LEU A 56 6.68 17.08 -0.90
CA LEU A 56 6.53 18.55 -0.80
C LEU A 56 5.69 18.94 0.42
N LYS A 57 4.68 18.13 0.77
CA LYS A 57 3.81 18.37 1.93
C LYS A 57 4.52 18.04 3.25
N TYR A 58 5.39 17.03 3.25
CA TYR A 58 6.14 16.57 4.42
C TYR A 58 7.65 16.74 4.17
N PRO A 59 8.18 17.96 4.34
CA PRO A 59 9.55 18.30 3.94
C PRO A 59 10.62 17.55 4.75
N ASP A 60 10.29 17.07 5.94
CA ASP A 60 11.19 16.30 6.80
C ASP A 60 11.15 14.79 6.55
N ALA A 61 10.20 14.31 5.76
CA ALA A 61 10.06 12.90 5.46
C ALA A 61 11.23 12.38 4.62
N HIS A 62 11.66 11.15 4.88
CA HIS A 62 12.51 10.38 3.97
C HIS A 62 11.63 9.63 2.97
N TRP A 63 12.16 9.33 1.78
CA TRP A 63 11.46 8.59 0.74
C TRP A 63 12.17 7.28 0.41
N PHE A 64 11.57 6.15 0.74
CA PHE A 64 11.98 4.83 0.27
C PHE A 64 11.22 4.50 -1.02
N LEU A 65 11.96 4.37 -2.12
CA LEU A 65 11.41 4.12 -3.45
C LEU A 65 11.83 2.72 -3.92
N SER A 66 10.88 1.79 -4.02
CA SER A 66 11.10 0.53 -4.71
C SER A 66 10.91 0.75 -6.20
N ASP A 67 12.02 0.75 -6.95
CA ASP A 67 12.05 1.13 -8.37
C ASP A 67 12.83 0.09 -9.20
N TYR A 68 12.19 -1.02 -9.50
CA TYR A 68 12.80 -2.08 -10.29
C TYR A 68 13.40 -1.55 -11.60
N LYS A 69 14.70 -1.79 -11.82
CA LYS A 69 15.49 -1.29 -12.96
C LYS A 69 15.72 0.24 -12.98
N ASN A 70 15.52 0.94 -11.89
CA ASN A 70 15.80 2.38 -11.74
C ASN A 70 15.11 3.28 -12.81
N GLY A 71 13.91 2.93 -13.24
CA GLY A 71 13.22 3.67 -14.29
C GLY A 71 12.73 5.03 -13.82
N TYR A 72 12.15 5.08 -12.64
CA TYR A 72 11.58 6.31 -12.05
C TYR A 72 12.63 7.16 -11.33
N SER A 73 13.61 6.55 -10.67
CA SER A 73 14.71 7.27 -10.03
C SER A 73 15.51 8.08 -11.04
N ARG A 74 15.87 7.50 -12.18
CA ARG A 74 16.50 8.22 -13.31
C ARG A 74 15.66 9.38 -13.83
N LEU A 75 14.33 9.22 -13.87
CA LEU A 75 13.42 10.28 -14.28
C LEU A 75 13.37 11.41 -13.25
N LEU A 76 13.40 11.09 -11.96
CA LEU A 76 13.46 12.08 -10.88
C LEU A 76 14.76 12.90 -10.96
N GLU A 77 15.91 12.23 -11.12
CA GLU A 77 17.23 12.87 -11.31
C GLU A 77 17.25 13.78 -12.54
N LYS A 78 16.76 13.29 -13.69
CA LYS A 78 16.65 14.09 -14.92
C LYS A 78 15.80 15.34 -14.72
N ASN A 79 14.77 15.27 -13.88
CA ASN A 79 13.90 16.39 -13.53
C ASN A 79 14.43 17.21 -12.33
N ARG A 80 15.69 17.04 -11.94
CA ARG A 80 16.38 17.75 -10.87
C ARG A 80 15.68 17.65 -9.51
N PHE A 81 15.05 16.51 -9.22
CA PHE A 81 14.50 16.25 -7.90
C PHE A 81 15.65 16.04 -6.91
N ASP A 82 15.52 16.57 -5.69
CA ASP A 82 16.53 16.38 -4.65
C ASP A 82 16.53 14.93 -4.14
N MET A 83 17.50 14.14 -4.58
CA MET A 83 17.66 12.73 -4.23
C MET A 83 18.28 12.49 -2.84
N LYS A 84 18.74 13.52 -2.11
CA LYS A 84 19.38 13.36 -0.80
C LYS A 84 18.51 12.67 0.23
N ARG A 85 17.19 12.79 0.11
CA ARG A 85 16.20 12.18 0.99
C ARG A 85 15.51 10.98 0.36
N VAL A 86 16.09 10.40 -0.70
CA VAL A 86 15.50 9.26 -1.41
C VAL A 86 16.44 8.07 -1.35
N SER A 87 15.98 6.98 -0.77
CA SER A 87 16.63 5.67 -0.85
C SER A 87 15.95 4.83 -1.92
N VAL A 88 16.71 4.38 -2.92
CA VAL A 88 16.17 3.60 -4.04
C VAL A 88 16.61 2.14 -3.89
N VAL A 89 15.64 1.22 -4.05
CA VAL A 89 15.87 -0.22 -4.12
C VAL A 89 15.38 -0.75 -5.46
N ASP A 90 16.25 -1.31 -6.27
CA ASP A 90 16.00 -1.70 -7.67
C ASP A 90 15.87 -3.22 -7.90
N THR A 91 15.99 -4.00 -6.83
CA THR A 91 16.02 -5.48 -6.90
C THR A 91 14.69 -6.16 -6.64
N CYS A 92 13.68 -5.44 -6.18
CA CYS A 92 12.40 -6.02 -5.79
C CYS A 92 11.53 -6.35 -7.01
N THR A 93 11.19 -7.62 -7.18
CA THR A 93 10.33 -8.11 -8.27
C THR A 93 8.90 -8.43 -7.84
N SER A 94 8.60 -8.33 -6.55
CA SER A 94 7.27 -8.59 -5.99
C SER A 94 6.95 -7.66 -4.83
N THR A 95 5.67 -7.45 -4.56
CA THR A 95 5.22 -6.59 -3.44
C THR A 95 5.71 -7.10 -2.08
N LEU A 96 5.81 -8.41 -1.90
CA LEU A 96 6.38 -8.97 -0.67
C LEU A 96 7.86 -8.62 -0.51
N ALA A 97 8.64 -8.71 -1.60
CA ALA A 97 10.04 -8.31 -1.59
C ALA A 97 10.19 -6.81 -1.29
N GLU A 98 9.31 -5.97 -1.85
CA GLU A 98 9.28 -4.53 -1.58
C GLU A 98 8.99 -4.21 -0.11
N VAL A 99 7.98 -4.87 0.50
CA VAL A 99 7.63 -4.67 1.93
C VAL A 99 8.77 -5.15 2.83
N ARG A 100 9.39 -6.30 2.52
CA ARG A 100 10.56 -6.81 3.27
C ARG A 100 11.76 -5.89 3.15
N ALA A 101 12.04 -5.38 1.96
CA ALA A 101 13.13 -4.42 1.73
C ALA A 101 12.91 -3.12 2.52
N ALA A 102 11.66 -2.61 2.54
CA ALA A 102 11.32 -1.45 3.35
C ALA A 102 11.50 -1.72 4.85
N ALA A 103 11.05 -2.89 5.35
CA ALA A 103 11.21 -3.27 6.74
C ALA A 103 12.71 -3.42 7.13
N GLY A 104 13.52 -4.07 6.27
CA GLY A 104 14.96 -4.16 6.45
C GLY A 104 15.63 -2.79 6.47
N TRP A 105 15.29 -1.92 5.51
CA TRP A 105 15.82 -0.56 5.46
C TRP A 105 15.48 0.24 6.73
N ILE A 106 14.25 0.11 7.25
CA ILE A 106 13.84 0.75 8.51
C ILE A 106 14.72 0.25 9.67
N ALA A 107 14.94 -1.07 9.76
CA ALA A 107 15.75 -1.66 10.83
C ALA A 107 17.24 -1.24 10.76
N ASP A 108 17.78 -1.10 9.55
CA ASP A 108 19.20 -0.83 9.33
C ASP A 108 19.54 0.67 9.29
N SER A 109 18.61 1.50 8.78
CA SER A 109 18.90 2.91 8.45
C SER A 109 18.35 3.90 9.46
N ILE A 110 17.37 3.50 10.30
CA ILE A 110 16.80 4.38 11.30
C ILE A 110 17.48 4.08 12.64
N PRO A 111 18.31 5.01 13.15
CA PRO A 111 18.92 4.86 14.46
C PRO A 111 17.84 4.65 15.53
N PRO A 112 18.06 3.76 16.50
CA PRO A 112 17.08 3.49 17.57
C PRO A 112 16.59 4.75 18.30
N GLU A 113 17.47 5.76 18.42
CA GLU A 113 17.13 7.06 19.04
C GLU A 113 16.17 7.92 18.19
N GLN A 114 16.02 7.66 16.91
CA GLN A 114 15.05 8.32 16.03
C GLN A 114 13.70 7.61 16.01
N ILE A 115 13.69 6.34 16.40
CA ILE A 115 12.44 5.63 16.68
C ILE A 115 12.06 6.01 18.12
N PRO A 116 10.94 6.74 18.30
CA PRO A 116 10.55 7.19 19.64
C PRO A 116 10.43 5.99 20.57
N ALA A 117 11.11 6.02 21.74
CA ALA A 117 11.03 4.95 22.71
C ALA A 117 9.57 4.65 23.10
N SER A 118 9.28 3.38 23.38
CA SER A 118 7.95 2.95 23.82
C SER A 118 7.48 3.84 24.99
N GLY A 119 6.36 4.56 24.75
CA GLY A 119 5.85 5.58 25.69
C GLY A 119 6.19 7.04 25.33
N SER A 120 6.93 7.30 24.25
CA SER A 120 7.11 8.65 23.72
C SER A 120 5.83 9.16 23.07
N ARG A 121 5.72 10.49 22.94
CA ARG A 121 4.47 11.16 22.53
C ARG A 121 4.00 10.84 21.11
N ARG A 122 4.84 10.24 20.26
CA ARG A 122 4.52 10.02 18.84
C ARG A 122 5.27 8.82 18.25
N PRO A 123 4.57 7.83 17.64
CA PRO A 123 5.23 6.74 16.93
C PRO A 123 5.86 7.25 15.62
N TYR A 124 6.89 6.54 15.13
CA TYR A 124 7.47 6.76 13.80
C TYR A 124 6.42 6.41 12.73
N THR A 125 6.04 7.40 11.93
CA THR A 125 4.89 7.29 11.01
C THR A 125 5.35 7.02 9.59
N ILE A 126 4.87 5.92 9.01
CA ILE A 126 5.23 5.41 7.68
C ILE A 126 4.02 5.54 6.75
N GLY A 127 4.12 6.34 5.69
CA GLY A 127 3.11 6.42 4.63
C GLY A 127 3.37 5.36 3.56
N LEU A 128 2.47 4.40 3.38
CA LEU A 128 2.56 3.36 2.35
C LEU A 128 1.78 3.77 1.10
N ILE A 129 2.48 3.95 -0.02
CA ILE A 129 1.93 4.47 -1.27
C ILE A 129 1.85 3.37 -2.33
N SER A 130 0.65 3.15 -2.84
CA SER A 130 0.40 2.24 -3.97
C SER A 130 -0.90 2.59 -4.69
N SER A 131 -1.25 1.81 -5.74
CA SER A 131 -2.55 1.92 -6.39
C SER A 131 -3.67 1.45 -5.45
N PRO A 132 -4.88 2.03 -5.53
CA PRO A 132 -5.95 1.75 -4.58
C PRO A 132 -6.26 0.26 -4.42
N TYR A 133 -6.28 -0.49 -5.51
CA TYR A 133 -6.61 -1.92 -5.53
C TYR A 133 -5.53 -2.83 -4.93
N HIS A 134 -4.30 -2.34 -4.75
CA HIS A 134 -3.23 -3.09 -4.08
C HIS A 134 -3.19 -2.89 -2.56
N MET A 135 -3.92 -1.89 -2.03
CA MET A 135 -3.74 -1.45 -0.65
C MET A 135 -4.08 -2.53 0.38
N ARG A 136 -5.12 -3.34 0.15
CA ARG A 136 -5.47 -4.43 1.09
C ARG A 136 -4.36 -5.48 1.18
N ARG A 137 -3.73 -5.82 0.05
CA ARG A 137 -2.61 -6.78 0.03
C ARG A 137 -1.39 -6.21 0.76
N ILE A 138 -1.07 -4.94 0.53
CA ILE A 138 -0.01 -4.23 1.24
C ILE A 138 -0.30 -4.17 2.73
N ASP A 139 -1.52 -3.90 3.15
CA ASP A 139 -1.96 -3.88 4.54
C ASP A 139 -1.66 -5.19 5.27
N PHE A 140 -2.04 -6.33 4.69
CA PHE A 140 -1.71 -7.65 5.26
C PHE A 140 -0.20 -7.89 5.38
N MET A 141 0.57 -7.50 4.38
CA MET A 141 2.03 -7.64 4.40
C MET A 141 2.67 -6.68 5.41
N ALA A 142 2.24 -5.42 5.44
CA ALA A 142 2.74 -4.42 6.38
C ALA A 142 2.43 -4.83 7.82
N HIS A 143 1.22 -5.32 8.10
CA HIS A 143 0.87 -5.85 9.42
C HIS A 143 1.82 -6.97 9.87
N ARG A 144 2.30 -7.80 8.96
CA ARG A 144 3.24 -8.88 9.26
C ARG A 144 4.67 -8.42 9.49
N TYR A 145 5.15 -7.41 8.74
CA TYR A 145 6.56 -7.02 8.69
C TYR A 145 6.88 -5.66 9.33
N LEU A 146 5.89 -4.79 9.51
CA LEU A 146 6.02 -3.46 10.11
C LEU A 146 5.26 -3.33 11.44
N ASN A 147 4.84 -4.44 12.02
CA ASN A 147 4.09 -4.45 13.28
C ASN A 147 5.05 -4.29 14.47
N SER A 148 5.24 -3.06 14.91
CA SER A 148 6.01 -2.69 16.10
C SER A 148 5.26 -1.61 16.88
N PRO A 149 5.30 -1.60 18.22
CA PRO A 149 4.63 -0.58 19.03
C PRO A 149 5.16 0.84 18.75
N ASP A 150 6.39 0.95 18.28
CA ASP A 150 7.05 2.23 18.01
C ASP A 150 6.85 2.71 16.55
N LEU A 151 6.25 1.87 15.70
CA LEU A 151 5.94 2.17 14.31
C LEU A 151 4.43 2.29 14.10
N ARG A 152 4.03 3.26 13.31
CA ARG A 152 2.67 3.41 12.80
C ARG A 152 2.71 3.51 11.28
N TYR A 153 2.13 2.57 10.56
CA TYR A 153 1.93 2.75 9.14
C TYR A 153 0.52 3.28 8.82
N VAL A 154 0.40 4.02 7.74
CA VAL A 154 -0.85 4.55 7.19
C VAL A 154 -0.94 4.22 5.71
N LEU A 155 -2.12 3.80 5.28
CA LEU A 155 -2.39 3.40 3.90
C LEU A 155 -2.80 4.63 3.09
N LEU A 156 -1.93 5.05 2.20
CA LEU A 156 -2.11 6.26 1.38
C LEU A 156 -2.20 5.89 -0.10
N PRO A 157 -3.33 5.32 -0.56
CA PRO A 157 -3.50 5.02 -1.98
C PRO A 157 -3.41 6.27 -2.82
N VAL A 158 -2.87 6.14 -4.03
CA VAL A 158 -2.97 7.20 -5.03
C VAL A 158 -4.45 7.58 -5.20
N PRO A 159 -4.81 8.87 -5.11
CA PRO A 159 -6.19 9.32 -5.23
C PRO A 159 -6.86 8.83 -6.52
N LEU A 160 -8.09 8.33 -6.42
CA LEU A 160 -8.84 7.75 -7.55
C LEU A 160 -8.94 8.71 -8.74
N GLY A 161 -9.05 10.01 -8.49
CA GLY A 161 -9.10 11.04 -9.53
C GLY A 161 -7.86 11.08 -10.43
N LYS A 162 -6.67 10.66 -9.94
CA LYS A 162 -5.44 10.53 -10.76
C LYS A 162 -5.58 9.46 -11.85
N TYR A 163 -6.41 8.43 -11.60
CA TYR A 163 -6.74 7.37 -12.58
C TYR A 163 -8.01 7.70 -13.38
N ARG A 164 -8.64 8.83 -13.17
CA ARG A 164 -9.98 9.15 -13.67
C ARG A 164 -11.06 8.16 -13.21
N TRP A 165 -10.87 7.57 -12.03
CA TRP A 165 -11.81 6.66 -11.39
C TRP A 165 -12.61 7.39 -10.31
N GLU A 166 -13.81 6.88 -10.05
CA GLU A 166 -14.67 7.33 -8.98
C GLU A 166 -14.78 6.26 -7.89
N LYS A 167 -15.20 6.63 -6.69
CA LYS A 167 -15.42 5.66 -5.60
C LYS A 167 -16.38 4.53 -6.00
N LYS A 168 -17.41 4.84 -6.80
CA LYS A 168 -18.33 3.84 -7.34
C LYS A 168 -17.68 2.82 -8.28
N THR A 169 -16.52 3.11 -8.87
CA THR A 169 -15.79 2.21 -9.77
C THR A 169 -15.46 0.89 -9.08
N PHE A 170 -14.96 0.93 -7.85
CA PHE A 170 -14.67 -0.28 -7.07
C PHE A 170 -15.91 -0.86 -6.40
N ARG A 171 -16.89 -0.05 -6.00
CA ARG A 171 -18.16 -0.52 -5.46
C ARG A 171 -18.94 -1.40 -6.43
N TYR A 172 -18.88 -1.08 -7.73
CA TYR A 172 -19.54 -1.81 -8.81
C TYR A 172 -18.49 -2.48 -9.71
N TRP A 173 -17.46 -3.08 -9.12
CA TRP A 173 -16.30 -3.65 -9.78
C TRP A 173 -16.65 -4.63 -10.92
N TRP A 174 -17.76 -5.35 -10.80
CA TRP A 174 -18.24 -6.32 -11.81
C TRP A 174 -18.82 -5.69 -13.09
N ARG A 175 -18.97 -4.36 -13.13
CA ARG A 175 -19.49 -3.63 -14.30
C ARG A 175 -18.40 -3.20 -15.30
N ASN A 176 -17.15 -3.39 -14.96
CA ASN A 176 -16.03 -2.99 -15.80
C ASN A 176 -15.03 -4.14 -15.84
N GLU A 177 -14.74 -4.66 -17.04
CA GLU A 177 -13.89 -5.82 -17.26
C GLU A 177 -12.49 -5.65 -16.64
N PHE A 178 -11.87 -4.50 -16.84
CA PHE A 178 -10.54 -4.19 -16.27
C PHE A 178 -10.56 -4.22 -14.75
N ILE A 179 -11.54 -3.57 -14.12
CA ILE A 179 -11.67 -3.55 -12.65
C ILE A 179 -12.04 -4.94 -12.12
N THR A 180 -12.85 -5.70 -12.84
CA THR A 180 -13.18 -7.09 -12.50
C THR A 180 -11.93 -7.95 -12.46
N SER A 181 -11.12 -7.90 -13.51
CA SER A 181 -9.86 -8.65 -13.61
C SER A 181 -8.90 -8.31 -12.47
N ILE A 182 -8.71 -7.03 -12.19
CA ILE A 182 -7.88 -6.55 -11.08
C ILE A 182 -8.42 -7.07 -9.74
N THR A 183 -9.72 -6.89 -9.48
CA THR A 183 -10.36 -7.25 -8.22
C THR A 183 -10.20 -8.75 -7.93
N ILE A 184 -10.48 -9.59 -8.91
CA ILE A 184 -10.33 -11.06 -8.78
C ILE A 184 -8.85 -11.42 -8.60
N SER A 185 -7.96 -10.84 -9.41
CA SER A 185 -6.51 -11.08 -9.32
C SER A 185 -5.95 -10.74 -7.93
N GLU A 186 -6.30 -9.59 -7.37
CA GLU A 186 -5.83 -9.19 -6.04
C GLU A 186 -6.41 -10.07 -4.94
N PHE A 187 -7.68 -10.45 -5.04
CA PHE A 187 -8.30 -11.37 -4.10
C PHE A 187 -7.59 -12.73 -4.07
N VAL A 188 -7.29 -13.30 -5.24
CA VAL A 188 -6.54 -14.57 -5.37
C VAL A 188 -5.14 -14.43 -4.79
N LYS A 189 -4.42 -13.33 -5.08
CA LYS A 189 -3.08 -13.07 -4.53
C LYS A 189 -3.11 -12.96 -3.00
N ILE A 190 -4.11 -12.27 -2.45
CA ILE A 190 -4.27 -12.18 -0.98
C ILE A 190 -4.49 -13.56 -0.40
N GLY A 191 -5.41 -14.36 -0.97
CA GLY A 191 -5.66 -15.72 -0.52
C GLY A 191 -4.40 -16.60 -0.57
N TYR A 192 -3.65 -16.53 -1.66
CA TYR A 192 -2.37 -17.22 -1.80
C TYR A 192 -1.36 -16.81 -0.72
N PHE A 193 -1.20 -15.49 -0.50
CA PHE A 193 -0.31 -14.97 0.55
C PHE A 193 -0.72 -15.45 1.95
N LEU A 194 -2.01 -15.43 2.27
CA LEU A 194 -2.50 -15.87 3.59
C LEU A 194 -2.27 -17.37 3.82
N LEU A 195 -2.33 -18.18 2.76
CA LEU A 195 -2.13 -19.64 2.85
C LEU A 195 -0.65 -20.03 2.87
N THR A 196 0.19 -19.36 2.12
CA THR A 196 1.58 -19.77 1.91
C THR A 196 2.60 -18.87 2.58
N GLY A 197 2.23 -17.62 2.89
CA GLY A 197 3.16 -16.57 3.33
C GLY A 197 4.08 -16.05 2.21
N TYR A 198 3.84 -16.45 0.95
CA TYR A 198 4.61 -16.04 -0.24
C TYR A 198 3.70 -15.36 -1.27
N LEU A 199 4.28 -14.37 -1.96
CA LEU A 199 3.76 -13.76 -3.18
C LEU A 199 4.92 -13.35 -4.07
#